data_31bf035f06a823e8453a20d46768fcc6
#
_entry.id   31bf035f06a823e8453a20d46768fcc6
#
_cell.length_a   1.000
_cell.length_b   1.000
_cell.length_c   1.000
_cell.angle_alpha   90.00
_cell.angle_beta   90.00
_cell.angle_gamma   90.00
#
_symmetry.space_group_name_H-M   'P 1'
#
loop_
_entity.id
_entity.type
_entity.pdbx_description
1 polymer ?
#
loop_
_entity_poly.entity_id
_entity_poly.type
_entity_poly.pdbx_seq_one_letter_code
_entity_poly.pdbx_strand_id
1 'polypeptide(L)'
;LNWVLKLDKISLDRVAFALQMPSDSLRLTAFVNKAGLNNGLVDLGAEQYKARNFDITNSTFAYDGNYAAPEQGLDFSHIRLTNLNTSIDSIFYQGKEINAHIKEFFVEERSGLKVSALAGNVRSDHEQIDVPDLLLQTPNSEVRLTATIPWSSLEDHPQGSMKALLNASLGKEDLLIAAGSLPEDFKKAYPDK
;
A
#
# COMPACT_ATOMS: atom_id res chain seq x y z
N LEU A 1 -12.68 -23.31 12.43
CA LEU A 1 -13.35 -22.40 13.40
C LEU A 1 -14.21 -21.44 12.62
N ASN A 2 -15.55 -21.58 12.69
CA ASN A 2 -16.49 -20.69 12.02
C ASN A 2 -16.84 -19.52 12.97
N TRP A 3 -15.93 -18.58 13.10
CA TRP A 3 -16.19 -17.40 13.91
C TRP A 3 -16.58 -16.24 12.99
N VAL A 4 -17.72 -15.62 13.31
CA VAL A 4 -18.17 -14.39 12.67
C VAL A 4 -18.17 -13.30 13.74
N LEU A 5 -17.32 -12.28 13.55
CA LEU A 5 -17.21 -11.12 14.40
C LEU A 5 -17.84 -9.92 13.69
N LYS A 6 -18.87 -9.35 14.27
CA LYS A 6 -19.48 -8.08 13.81
C LYS A 6 -19.00 -6.96 14.72
N LEU A 7 -18.50 -5.91 14.12
CA LEU A 7 -17.87 -4.78 14.78
C LEU A 7 -18.60 -3.49 14.38
N ASP A 8 -19.36 -2.92 15.29
CA ASP A 8 -20.02 -1.63 15.01
C ASP A 8 -18.99 -0.53 14.88
N LYS A 9 -18.03 -0.48 15.82
CA LYS A 9 -16.97 0.50 15.83
C LYS A 9 -15.74 -0.04 16.57
N ILE A 10 -14.57 0.16 15.99
CA ILE A 10 -13.28 0.08 16.67
C ILE A 10 -12.64 1.47 16.64
N SER A 11 -12.07 1.88 17.76
CA SER A 11 -11.28 3.10 17.86
C SER A 11 -10.00 2.81 18.62
N LEU A 12 -8.86 3.18 18.03
CA LEU A 12 -7.55 3.15 18.67
C LEU A 12 -7.09 4.59 18.90
N ASP A 13 -6.55 4.86 20.07
CA ASP A 13 -5.99 6.14 20.45
C ASP A 13 -4.65 5.90 21.13
N ARG A 14 -3.57 6.37 20.52
CA ARG A 14 -2.19 6.29 21.01
C ARG A 14 -1.76 4.87 21.38
N VAL A 15 -1.87 3.95 20.42
CA VAL A 15 -1.51 2.54 20.59
C VAL A 15 -0.19 2.24 19.91
N ALA A 16 0.72 1.61 20.62
CA ALA A 16 1.98 1.12 20.08
C ALA A 16 1.92 -0.40 19.88
N PHE A 17 2.41 -0.85 18.74
CA PHE A 17 2.56 -2.26 18.40
C PHE A 17 4.03 -2.56 18.10
N ALA A 18 4.49 -3.72 18.54
CA ALA A 18 5.79 -4.28 18.15
C ALA A 18 5.65 -5.77 17.92
N LEU A 19 6.12 -6.23 16.78
CA LEU A 19 6.26 -7.64 16.45
C LEU A 19 7.72 -7.90 16.07
N GLN A 20 8.30 -8.93 16.65
CA GLN A 20 9.64 -9.38 16.30
C GLN A 20 9.62 -10.89 16.08
N MET A 21 10.09 -11.33 14.92
CA MET A 21 10.21 -12.73 14.54
C MET A 21 11.70 -12.99 14.21
N PRO A 22 12.51 -13.37 15.21
CA PRO A 22 13.96 -13.49 15.03
C PRO A 22 14.38 -14.55 14.00
N SER A 23 13.60 -15.63 13.87
CA SER A 23 13.83 -16.68 12.86
C SER A 23 13.80 -16.17 11.43
N ASP A 24 12.93 -15.17 11.18
CA ASP A 24 12.72 -14.60 9.85
C ASP A 24 13.43 -13.24 9.67
N SER A 25 14.21 -12.84 10.69
CA SER A 25 14.85 -11.52 10.74
C SER A 25 13.87 -10.36 10.60
N LEU A 26 12.60 -10.59 10.92
CA LEU A 26 11.50 -9.64 10.77
C LEU A 26 11.31 -8.80 12.03
N ARG A 27 11.26 -7.50 11.87
CA ARG A 27 10.80 -6.55 12.88
C ARG A 27 9.77 -5.61 12.30
N LEU A 28 8.66 -5.46 13.00
CA LEU A 28 7.59 -4.53 12.64
C LEU A 28 7.24 -3.71 13.88
N THR A 29 7.20 -2.40 13.74
CA THR A 29 6.69 -1.50 14.78
C THR A 29 5.71 -0.50 14.18
N ALA A 30 4.69 -0.16 14.95
CA ALA A 30 3.74 0.86 14.58
C ALA A 30 3.34 1.69 15.81
N PHE A 31 3.21 2.98 15.63
CA PHE A 31 2.54 3.85 16.58
C PHE A 31 1.33 4.44 15.90
N VAL A 32 0.16 4.03 16.34
CA VAL A 32 -1.13 4.50 15.86
C VAL A 32 -1.60 5.64 16.76
N ASN A 33 -1.52 6.87 16.26
CA ASN A 33 -2.01 8.02 17.01
C ASN A 33 -3.54 7.97 17.11
N LYS A 34 -4.22 7.81 15.97
CA LYS A 34 -5.65 7.51 15.94
C LYS A 34 -5.95 6.55 14.78
N ALA A 35 -6.81 5.57 15.03
CA ALA A 35 -7.42 4.79 13.97
C ALA A 35 -8.87 4.49 14.30
N GLY A 36 -9.68 4.38 13.27
CA GLY A 36 -11.10 4.05 13.35
C GLY A 36 -11.52 3.05 12.30
N LEU A 37 -12.37 2.12 12.67
CA LEU A 37 -13.06 1.22 11.75
C LEU A 37 -14.53 1.18 12.15
N ASN A 38 -15.43 1.34 11.18
CA ASN A 38 -16.86 1.29 11.43
C ASN A 38 -17.54 0.23 10.56
N ASN A 39 -18.57 -0.40 11.14
CA ASN A 39 -19.37 -1.46 10.51
C ASN A 39 -18.50 -2.54 9.88
N GLY A 40 -17.63 -3.13 10.71
CA GLY A 40 -16.75 -4.24 10.34
C GLY A 40 -17.44 -5.60 10.42
N LEU A 41 -17.01 -6.51 9.55
CA LEU A 41 -17.29 -7.93 9.61
C LEU A 41 -16.00 -8.70 9.39
N VAL A 42 -15.73 -9.65 10.27
CA VAL A 42 -14.68 -10.64 10.10
C VAL A 42 -15.33 -12.01 10.17
N ASP A 43 -15.37 -12.73 9.08
CA ASP A 43 -15.85 -14.12 9.00
C ASP A 43 -14.66 -15.01 8.66
N LEU A 44 -14.17 -15.71 9.69
CA LEU A 44 -13.00 -16.58 9.53
C LEU A 44 -13.33 -17.89 8.79
N GLY A 45 -14.59 -18.29 8.77
CA GLY A 45 -15.03 -19.49 8.07
C GLY A 45 -15.15 -19.27 6.56
N ALA A 46 -15.63 -18.09 6.17
CA ALA A 46 -15.76 -17.69 4.77
C ALA A 46 -14.55 -16.88 4.27
N GLU A 47 -13.54 -16.62 5.11
CA GLU A 47 -12.40 -15.73 4.83
C GLU A 47 -12.85 -14.37 4.28
N GLN A 48 -13.97 -13.85 4.84
CA GLN A 48 -14.58 -12.62 4.38
C GLN A 48 -14.32 -11.49 5.38
N TYR A 49 -13.86 -10.36 4.85
CA TYR A 49 -13.56 -9.16 5.64
C TYR A 49 -14.25 -7.96 5.01
N LYS A 50 -15.00 -7.21 5.82
CA LYS A 50 -15.72 -6.01 5.38
C LYS A 50 -15.50 -4.88 6.37
N ALA A 51 -15.49 -3.65 5.88
CA ALA A 51 -15.67 -2.47 6.69
C ALA A 51 -16.31 -1.36 5.83
N ARG A 52 -17.18 -0.55 6.46
CA ARG A 52 -17.74 0.61 5.78
C ARG A 52 -16.65 1.64 5.54
N ASN A 53 -15.85 1.93 6.56
CA ASN A 53 -14.71 2.81 6.46
C ASN A 53 -13.62 2.43 7.46
N PHE A 54 -12.41 2.78 7.09
CA PHE A 54 -11.20 2.65 7.89
C PHE A 54 -10.39 3.92 7.76
N ASP A 55 -10.05 4.52 8.90
CA ASP A 55 -9.33 5.77 8.97
C ASP A 55 -8.09 5.61 9.87
N ILE A 56 -6.96 6.17 9.45
CA ILE A 56 -5.75 6.33 10.26
C ILE A 56 -5.34 7.79 10.21
N THR A 57 -4.89 8.34 11.33
CA THR A 57 -4.44 9.72 11.41
C THR A 57 -3.09 9.80 12.12
N ASN A 58 -2.15 10.51 11.50
CA ASN A 58 -0.85 10.89 12.02
C ASN A 58 -0.11 9.76 12.75
N SER A 59 0.02 8.64 12.07
CA SER A 59 0.61 7.42 12.61
C SER A 59 1.98 7.16 11.99
N THR A 60 2.74 6.24 12.60
CA THR A 60 4.02 5.81 12.08
C THR A 60 4.06 4.30 11.92
N PHE A 61 4.84 3.83 10.97
CA PHE A 61 5.04 2.41 10.71
C PHE A 61 6.49 2.16 10.34
N ALA A 62 7.05 1.10 10.87
CA ALA A 62 8.39 0.67 10.53
C ALA A 62 8.44 -0.85 10.30
N TYR A 63 9.13 -1.23 9.23
CA TYR A 63 9.33 -2.61 8.83
C TYR A 63 10.80 -2.83 8.53
N ASP A 64 11.39 -3.87 9.12
CA ASP A 64 12.70 -4.41 8.80
C ASP A 64 12.54 -5.89 8.44
N GLY A 65 12.79 -6.24 7.19
CA GLY A 65 12.76 -7.61 6.67
C GLY A 65 14.09 -8.35 6.81
N ASN A 66 15.13 -7.66 7.26
CA ASN A 66 16.44 -8.23 7.58
C ASN A 66 17.20 -7.34 8.59
N TYR A 67 18.41 -7.78 9.01
CA TYR A 67 19.27 -7.04 9.96
C TYR A 67 20.39 -6.25 9.25
N ALA A 68 20.38 -6.14 7.93
CA ALA A 68 21.35 -5.32 7.21
C ALA A 68 21.15 -3.83 7.51
N ALA A 69 22.15 -3.02 7.20
CA ALA A 69 21.98 -1.58 7.23
C ALA A 69 21.05 -1.13 6.09
N PRO A 70 20.16 -0.17 6.35
CA PRO A 70 19.29 0.35 5.31
C PRO A 70 20.07 0.99 4.16
N GLU A 71 19.60 0.75 2.94
CA GLU A 71 20.17 1.35 1.73
C GLU A 71 19.68 2.79 1.51
N GLN A 72 20.37 3.52 0.62
CA GLN A 72 19.95 4.85 0.20
C GLN A 72 18.78 4.76 -0.80
N GLY A 73 17.84 5.69 -0.73
CA GLY A 73 16.63 5.70 -1.53
C GLY A 73 15.53 4.83 -0.92
N LEU A 74 14.59 4.38 -1.76
CA LEU A 74 13.52 3.46 -1.35
C LEU A 74 14.11 2.08 -1.09
N ASP A 75 14.05 1.65 0.14
CA ASP A 75 14.50 0.33 0.57
C ASP A 75 13.32 -0.47 1.10
N PHE A 76 12.82 -1.39 0.28
CA PHE A 76 11.66 -2.22 0.61
C PHE A 76 11.93 -3.24 1.74
N SER A 77 13.20 -3.47 2.08
CA SER A 77 13.58 -4.28 3.24
C SER A 77 13.59 -3.47 4.55
N HIS A 78 13.60 -2.14 4.45
CA HIS A 78 13.70 -1.22 5.60
C HIS A 78 12.77 -0.02 5.41
N ILE A 79 11.48 -0.22 5.52
CA ILE A 79 10.46 0.82 5.35
C ILE A 79 10.29 1.60 6.65
N ARG A 80 10.25 2.92 6.57
CA ARG A 80 9.93 3.84 7.67
C ARG A 80 8.93 4.88 7.20
N LEU A 81 7.70 4.75 7.65
CA LEU A 81 6.60 5.65 7.31
C LEU A 81 6.31 6.57 8.49
N THR A 82 6.17 7.85 8.21
CA THR A 82 5.76 8.88 9.16
C THR A 82 4.61 9.70 8.59
N ASN A 83 3.90 10.40 9.45
CA ASN A 83 2.74 11.21 9.06
C ASN A 83 1.70 10.41 8.24
N LEU A 84 1.56 9.12 8.53
CA LEU A 84 0.61 8.25 7.84
C LEU A 84 -0.81 8.68 8.16
N ASN A 85 -1.53 9.12 7.13
CA ASN A 85 -2.95 9.43 7.16
C ASN A 85 -3.63 8.69 6.00
N THR A 86 -4.73 8.03 6.28
CA THR A 86 -5.53 7.37 5.25
C THR A 86 -6.99 7.34 5.62
N SER A 87 -7.84 7.38 4.61
CA SER A 87 -9.27 7.15 4.71
C SER A 87 -9.71 6.27 3.55
N ILE A 88 -10.27 5.10 3.87
CA ILE A 88 -10.69 4.10 2.90
C ILE A 88 -12.14 3.71 3.20
N ASP A 89 -12.98 3.74 2.18
CA ASP A 89 -14.39 3.33 2.26
C ASP A 89 -14.64 2.04 1.49
N SER A 90 -15.80 1.43 1.78
CA SER A 90 -16.32 0.30 1.03
C SER A 90 -15.36 -0.88 0.94
N ILE A 91 -14.68 -1.14 2.05
CA ILE A 91 -13.70 -2.23 2.11
C ILE A 91 -14.43 -3.57 2.09
N PHE A 92 -14.06 -4.39 1.14
CA PHE A 92 -14.48 -5.78 1.02
C PHE A 92 -13.31 -6.64 0.53
N TYR A 93 -13.13 -7.78 1.17
CA TYR A 93 -12.16 -8.80 0.76
C TYR A 93 -12.74 -10.19 0.97
N GLN A 94 -12.71 -11.03 -0.06
CA GLN A 94 -12.98 -12.46 0.02
C GLN A 94 -12.27 -13.18 -1.12
N GLY A 95 -11.15 -13.83 -0.83
CA GLY A 95 -10.36 -14.49 -1.86
C GLY A 95 -9.89 -13.54 -2.97
N LYS A 96 -10.37 -13.74 -4.19
CA LYS A 96 -10.08 -12.86 -5.33
C LYS A 96 -11.02 -11.64 -5.43
N GLU A 97 -12.09 -11.61 -4.66
CA GLU A 97 -13.00 -10.47 -4.64
C GLU A 97 -12.47 -9.39 -3.70
N ILE A 98 -12.16 -8.24 -4.26
CA ILE A 98 -11.66 -7.06 -3.55
C ILE A 98 -12.48 -5.85 -3.97
N ASN A 99 -12.84 -5.01 -3.03
CA ASN A 99 -13.36 -3.69 -3.29
C ASN A 99 -12.82 -2.73 -2.24
N ALA A 100 -12.29 -1.60 -2.69
CA ALA A 100 -11.86 -0.52 -1.82
C ALA A 100 -11.95 0.82 -2.55
N HIS A 101 -12.43 1.83 -1.86
CA HIS A 101 -12.39 3.21 -2.31
C HIS A 101 -11.44 4.00 -1.41
N ILE A 102 -10.25 4.30 -1.93
CA ILE A 102 -9.25 5.13 -1.26
C ILE A 102 -9.66 6.59 -1.47
N LYS A 103 -10.13 7.25 -0.41
CA LYS A 103 -10.46 8.69 -0.46
C LYS A 103 -9.21 9.55 -0.38
N GLU A 104 -8.33 9.15 0.52
CA GLU A 104 -7.05 9.81 0.72
C GLU A 104 -6.03 8.86 1.32
N PHE A 105 -4.79 9.06 0.94
CA PHE A 105 -3.63 8.46 1.58
C PHE A 105 -2.48 9.44 1.48
N PHE A 106 -1.90 9.76 2.60
CA PHE A 106 -0.75 10.62 2.74
C PHE A 106 0.31 9.91 3.59
N VAL A 107 1.56 10.00 3.18
CA VAL A 107 2.66 9.41 3.94
C VAL A 107 4.00 10.05 3.56
N GLU A 108 4.91 10.09 4.51
CA GLU A 108 6.31 10.42 4.29
C GLU A 108 7.16 9.19 4.58
N GLU A 109 8.05 8.84 3.66
CA GLU A 109 8.97 7.73 3.80
C GLU A 109 10.40 8.24 4.04
N ARG A 110 11.20 7.47 4.77
CA ARG A 110 12.58 7.80 5.18
C ARG A 110 13.49 8.23 4.03
N SER A 111 13.31 7.69 2.83
CA SER A 111 14.06 8.08 1.61
C SER A 111 13.87 9.53 1.19
N GLY A 112 12.87 10.22 1.77
CA GLY A 112 12.41 11.53 1.38
C GLY A 112 11.20 11.51 0.45
N LEU A 113 10.75 10.33 0.01
CA LEU A 113 9.51 10.22 -0.77
C LEU A 113 8.33 10.67 0.09
N LYS A 114 7.53 11.57 -0.48
CA LYS A 114 6.28 12.04 0.12
C LYS A 114 5.14 11.74 -0.84
N VAL A 115 4.20 10.92 -0.41
CA VAL A 115 2.91 10.79 -1.10
C VAL A 115 2.00 11.85 -0.51
N SER A 116 1.69 12.88 -1.29
CA SER A 116 0.80 13.97 -0.87
C SER A 116 -0.67 13.66 -1.14
N ALA A 117 -0.97 12.76 -2.06
CA ALA A 117 -2.28 12.16 -2.23
C ALA A 117 -2.17 10.82 -2.97
N LEU A 118 -2.92 9.83 -2.51
CA LEU A 118 -3.30 8.65 -3.29
C LEU A 118 -4.80 8.48 -3.11
N ALA A 119 -5.54 8.48 -4.21
CA ALA A 119 -6.99 8.35 -4.21
C ALA A 119 -7.45 7.54 -5.42
N GLY A 120 -8.55 6.82 -5.29
CA GLY A 120 -9.12 6.05 -6.39
C GLY A 120 -9.86 4.80 -5.94
N ASN A 121 -10.27 4.01 -6.90
CA ASN A 121 -11.00 2.77 -6.70
C ASN A 121 -10.15 1.57 -7.12
N VAL A 122 -10.23 0.51 -6.32
CA VAL A 122 -9.72 -0.82 -6.68
C VAL A 122 -10.87 -1.80 -6.54
N ARG A 123 -11.13 -2.55 -7.58
CA ARG A 123 -12.13 -3.61 -7.60
C ARG A 123 -11.50 -4.86 -8.19
N SER A 124 -11.92 -5.99 -7.70
CA SER A 124 -11.49 -7.26 -8.26
C SER A 124 -12.60 -8.28 -8.12
N ASP A 125 -12.67 -9.19 -9.06
CA ASP A 125 -13.51 -10.38 -9.05
C ASP A 125 -12.66 -11.64 -9.29
N HIS A 126 -13.26 -12.75 -9.67
CA HIS A 126 -12.53 -13.99 -9.92
C HIS A 126 -11.68 -13.96 -11.22
N GLU A 127 -11.93 -13.02 -12.12
CA GLU A 127 -11.30 -12.94 -13.43
C GLU A 127 -10.19 -11.91 -13.48
N GLN A 128 -10.42 -10.72 -12.91
CA GLN A 128 -9.52 -9.57 -13.09
C GLN A 128 -9.53 -8.58 -11.92
N ILE A 129 -8.51 -7.74 -11.91
CA ILE A 129 -8.42 -6.55 -11.06
C ILE A 129 -8.66 -5.33 -11.93
N ASP A 130 -9.60 -4.48 -11.56
CA ASP A 130 -9.89 -3.21 -12.20
C ASP A 130 -9.48 -2.04 -11.30
N VAL A 131 -8.71 -1.15 -11.87
CA VAL A 131 -8.31 0.14 -11.29
C VAL A 131 -8.81 1.23 -12.24
N PRO A 132 -10.09 1.65 -12.13
CA PRO A 132 -10.69 2.55 -13.11
C PRO A 132 -10.15 3.96 -13.05
N ASP A 133 -9.67 4.39 -11.89
CA ASP A 133 -9.16 5.74 -11.65
C ASP A 133 -8.31 5.73 -10.38
N LEU A 134 -7.01 5.81 -10.54
CA LEU A 134 -6.06 5.96 -9.44
C LEU A 134 -5.21 7.19 -9.67
N LEU A 135 -5.24 8.11 -8.72
CA LEU A 135 -4.39 9.29 -8.67
C LEU A 135 -3.32 9.08 -7.61
N LEU A 136 -2.06 9.24 -7.98
CA LEU A 136 -0.94 9.37 -7.07
C LEU A 136 -0.30 10.74 -7.28
N GLN A 137 -0.14 11.49 -6.20
CA GLN A 137 0.56 12.77 -6.19
C GLN A 137 1.68 12.76 -5.17
N THR A 138 2.78 13.37 -5.54
CA THR A 138 3.86 13.80 -4.67
C THR A 138 4.02 15.31 -4.81
N PRO A 139 4.91 15.99 -4.08
CA PRO A 139 5.19 17.41 -4.31
C PRO A 139 5.67 17.74 -5.73
N ASN A 140 6.31 16.78 -6.41
CA ASN A 140 6.96 17.02 -7.71
C ASN A 140 6.40 16.19 -8.85
N SER A 141 5.50 15.22 -8.57
CA SER A 141 4.97 14.30 -9.59
C SER A 141 3.47 14.09 -9.46
N GLU A 142 2.83 13.79 -10.57
CA GLU A 142 1.45 13.31 -10.64
C GLU A 142 1.37 12.12 -11.59
N VAL A 143 0.71 11.06 -11.13
CA VAL A 143 0.47 9.84 -11.90
C VAL A 143 -1.01 9.49 -11.84
N ARG A 144 -1.62 9.28 -13.01
CA ARG A 144 -2.98 8.76 -13.15
C ARG A 144 -2.94 7.41 -13.84
N LEU A 145 -3.56 6.42 -13.24
CA LEU A 145 -3.59 5.06 -13.73
C LEU A 145 -5.02 4.58 -13.89
N THR A 146 -5.33 4.06 -15.07
CA THR A 146 -6.48 3.18 -15.31
C THR A 146 -5.94 1.84 -15.76
N ALA A 147 -6.33 0.75 -15.12
CA ALA A 147 -5.81 -0.57 -15.48
C ALA A 147 -6.88 -1.65 -15.32
N THR A 148 -6.78 -2.66 -16.18
CA THR A 148 -7.46 -3.96 -16.05
C THR A 148 -6.42 -5.05 -16.15
N ILE A 149 -6.30 -5.86 -15.11
CA ILE A 149 -5.24 -6.86 -14.93
C ILE A 149 -5.92 -8.21 -14.68
N PRO A 150 -5.96 -9.12 -15.67
CA PRO A 150 -6.44 -10.47 -15.46
C PRO A 150 -5.60 -11.22 -14.43
N TRP A 151 -6.23 -11.96 -13.51
CA TRP A 151 -5.48 -12.78 -12.54
C TRP A 151 -4.54 -13.76 -13.22
N SER A 152 -4.93 -14.31 -14.38
CA SER A 152 -4.09 -15.21 -15.18
C SER A 152 -2.78 -14.56 -15.67
N SER A 153 -2.70 -13.23 -15.72
CA SER A 153 -1.47 -12.52 -16.09
C SER A 153 -0.47 -12.36 -14.93
N LEU A 154 -0.89 -12.69 -13.70
CA LEU A 154 -0.09 -12.61 -12.48
C LEU A 154 0.37 -13.99 -11.97
N GLU A 155 0.01 -15.06 -12.67
CA GLU A 155 0.41 -16.43 -12.34
C GLU A 155 1.83 -16.73 -12.84
N ASP A 156 2.44 -17.83 -12.36
CA ASP A 156 3.82 -18.23 -12.75
C ASP A 156 4.00 -18.45 -14.25
N HIS A 157 2.92 -18.79 -14.95
CA HIS A 157 2.86 -18.88 -16.41
C HIS A 157 1.82 -17.91 -16.95
N PRO A 158 2.18 -16.61 -17.08
CA PRO A 158 1.21 -15.57 -17.41
C PRO A 158 0.46 -15.83 -18.71
N GLN A 159 -0.86 -15.75 -18.64
CA GLN A 159 -1.74 -15.82 -19.81
C GLN A 159 -2.62 -14.57 -19.88
N GLY A 160 -2.92 -14.13 -21.09
CA GLY A 160 -3.71 -12.93 -21.29
C GLY A 160 -2.85 -11.65 -21.39
N SER A 161 -3.51 -10.52 -21.50
CA SER A 161 -2.89 -9.22 -21.64
C SER A 161 -3.44 -8.25 -20.59
N MET A 162 -2.55 -7.58 -19.88
CA MET A 162 -2.89 -6.41 -19.06
C MET A 162 -3.19 -5.23 -19.98
N LYS A 163 -4.20 -4.44 -19.61
CA LYS A 163 -4.48 -3.15 -20.24
C LYS A 163 -4.24 -2.06 -19.21
N ALA A 164 -3.42 -1.08 -19.55
CA ALA A 164 -3.19 0.07 -18.69
C ALA A 164 -3.06 1.35 -19.51
N LEU A 165 -3.67 2.41 -19.00
CA LEU A 165 -3.46 3.78 -19.45
C LEU A 165 -2.78 4.52 -18.29
N LEU A 166 -1.57 4.99 -18.55
CA LEU A 166 -0.76 5.73 -17.61
C LEU A 166 -0.53 7.14 -18.15
N ASN A 167 -0.95 8.14 -17.38
CA ASN A 167 -0.59 9.54 -17.60
C ASN A 167 0.29 9.97 -16.42
N ALA A 168 1.52 10.37 -16.69
CA ALA A 168 2.48 10.73 -15.66
C ALA A 168 3.24 12.02 -15.99
N SER A 169 3.34 12.88 -14.99
CA SER A 169 4.28 14.02 -14.95
C SER A 169 5.22 13.73 -13.79
N LEU A 170 6.50 13.51 -14.06
CA LEU A 170 7.46 13.05 -13.07
C LEU A 170 8.51 14.13 -12.78
N GLY A 171 8.63 14.51 -11.52
CA GLY A 171 9.66 15.42 -11.04
C GLY A 171 10.99 14.72 -10.86
N LYS A 172 12.07 15.45 -11.13
CA LYS A 172 13.45 14.92 -11.04
C LYS A 172 13.77 14.38 -9.65
N GLU A 173 13.33 15.03 -8.59
CA GLU A 173 13.61 14.63 -7.21
C GLU A 173 13.00 13.27 -6.88
N ASP A 174 11.74 13.05 -7.27
CA ASP A 174 11.06 11.76 -7.05
C ASP A 174 11.69 10.64 -7.86
N LEU A 175 12.12 10.94 -9.11
CA LEU A 175 12.84 10.00 -9.94
C LEU A 175 14.19 9.60 -9.33
N LEU A 176 14.92 10.54 -8.73
CA LEU A 176 16.19 10.25 -8.04
C LEU A 176 15.99 9.35 -6.81
N ILE A 177 14.92 9.59 -6.03
CA ILE A 177 14.58 8.74 -4.90
C ILE A 177 14.23 7.32 -5.37
N ALA A 178 13.40 7.21 -6.41
CA ALA A 178 13.02 5.92 -7.00
C ALA A 178 14.23 5.23 -7.64
N ALA A 179 15.09 5.97 -8.35
CA ALA A 179 16.30 5.45 -8.97
C ALA A 179 17.31 4.92 -7.94
N GLY A 180 17.31 5.45 -6.71
CA GLY A 180 18.12 4.93 -5.60
C GLY A 180 17.87 3.46 -5.31
N SER A 181 16.65 2.97 -5.55
CA SER A 181 16.24 1.57 -5.38
C SER A 181 16.35 0.69 -6.62
N LEU A 182 16.77 1.27 -7.77
CA LEU A 182 16.94 0.50 -8.99
C LEU A 182 18.23 -0.35 -8.96
N PRO A 183 18.24 -1.54 -9.60
CA PRO A 183 19.45 -2.33 -9.76
C PRO A 183 20.60 -1.54 -10.38
N GLU A 184 21.84 -1.84 -9.95
CA GLU A 184 23.05 -1.16 -10.42
C GLU A 184 23.22 -1.21 -11.95
N ASP A 185 22.73 -2.27 -12.60
CA ASP A 185 22.78 -2.38 -14.06
C ASP A 185 21.87 -1.36 -14.76
N PHE A 186 20.74 -1.00 -14.11
CA PHE A 186 19.85 0.03 -14.62
C PHE A 186 20.45 1.42 -14.40
N LYS A 187 21.08 1.68 -13.26
CA LYS A 187 21.80 2.93 -12.98
C LYS A 187 22.95 3.17 -13.96
N LYS A 188 23.68 2.10 -14.35
CA LYS A 188 24.75 2.17 -15.35
C LYS A 188 24.24 2.49 -16.76
N ALA A 189 23.01 2.07 -17.09
CA ALA A 189 22.41 2.35 -18.40
C ALA A 189 22.00 3.83 -18.56
N TYR A 190 21.81 4.55 -17.45
CA TYR A 190 21.41 5.96 -17.42
C TYR A 190 22.35 6.76 -16.49
N PRO A 191 23.63 6.92 -16.85
CA PRO A 191 24.55 7.72 -16.06
C PRO A 191 24.06 9.17 -16.01
N ASP A 192 24.19 9.79 -14.86
CA ASP A 192 23.88 11.21 -14.66
C ASP A 192 24.58 12.07 -15.73
N LYS A 193 23.80 12.83 -16.48
CA LYS A 193 24.29 13.89 -17.37
C LYS A 193 24.22 15.23 -16.67
#